data_01ab0c77c0194fd88a620de85bc4277f
#
_entry.id   01ab0c77c0194fd88a620de85bc4277f
#
_cell.length_a   1.000
_cell.length_b   1.000
_cell.length_c   1.000
_cell.angle_alpha   90.00
_cell.angle_beta   90.00
_cell.angle_gamma   90.00
#
_symmetry.space_group_name_H-M   'P 1'
#
loop_
_entity.id
_entity.type
_entity.pdbx_description
1 polymer ?
#
loop_
_entity_poly.entity_id
_entity_poly.type
_entity_poly.pdbx_seq_one_letter_code
_entity_poly.pdbx_strand_id
1 'polypeptide(L)'
;MYGQAPTISTKELYAQLGTATAPVVVDARKRDAFDADDRLIVGAVRYDIDANKRWSKNLPAGQRVILYCAHGAEVSQTAAAELQGAGINAAYLTGGIAAWRAQNLPTRQKVSVPTNKWVTRERPKIDRIACPWLIRRFIDPSAEFLYVPTPEVLATAGKTGAVPYDIEGVEFAHEGERCSFDTLLRIFGIQDRALDQLAVIVRGADTSRHDLAPQCGGLFAISLGLSANFPNDHEMLAHGMVMYDALYTWCRSLQHETHNWPAKTATAA
;
A
#
# COMPACT_ATOMS: atom_id res chain seq x y z
N MET A 1 28.91 13.04 18.11
CA MET A 1 28.01 11.89 18.41
C MET A 1 26.61 12.35 18.10
N TYR A 2 25.92 11.66 17.18
CA TYR A 2 24.49 11.90 16.95
C TYR A 2 23.72 11.42 18.19
N GLY A 3 22.68 12.17 18.60
CA GLY A 3 21.79 11.73 19.68
C GLY A 3 21.08 10.42 19.32
N GLN A 4 20.46 9.78 20.31
CA GLN A 4 19.68 8.55 20.06
C GLN A 4 18.50 8.88 19.15
N ALA A 5 18.36 8.18 18.02
CA ALA A 5 17.25 8.38 17.09
C ALA A 5 15.91 8.01 17.74
N PRO A 6 14.80 8.70 17.41
CA PRO A 6 13.47 8.33 17.84
C PRO A 6 13.10 6.91 17.41
N THR A 7 12.19 6.28 18.15
CA THR A 7 11.66 4.94 17.86
C THR A 7 10.19 4.99 17.48
N ILE A 8 9.73 3.92 16.85
CA ILE A 8 8.32 3.62 16.65
C ILE A 8 8.08 2.13 16.94
N SER A 9 6.98 1.81 17.59
CA SER A 9 6.58 0.41 17.80
C SER A 9 5.95 -0.18 16.54
N THR A 10 5.92 -1.50 16.46
CA THR A 10 5.25 -2.24 15.37
C THR A 10 3.76 -1.88 15.25
N LYS A 11 3.08 -1.73 16.40
CA LYS A 11 1.65 -1.37 16.44
C LYS A 11 1.40 0.04 15.91
N GLU A 12 2.23 1.01 16.31
CA GLU A 12 2.12 2.40 15.84
C GLU A 12 2.41 2.53 14.36
N LEU A 13 3.42 1.80 13.85
CA LEU A 13 3.72 1.79 12.42
C LEU A 13 2.57 1.15 11.64
N TYR A 14 2.07 -0.02 12.05
CA TYR A 14 0.96 -0.69 11.38
C TYR A 14 -0.29 0.19 11.30
N ALA A 15 -0.58 0.93 12.37
CA ALA A 15 -1.72 1.85 12.39
C ALA A 15 -1.63 2.99 11.36
N GLN A 16 -0.43 3.34 10.89
CA GLN A 16 -0.18 4.39 9.90
C GLN A 16 -0.11 3.88 8.46
N LEU A 17 0.10 2.57 8.23
CA LEU A 17 0.19 2.01 6.88
C LEU A 17 -1.15 2.03 6.15
N GLY A 18 -1.10 1.98 4.83
CA GLY A 18 -2.28 1.91 3.97
C GLY A 18 -3.07 3.23 3.86
N THR A 19 -2.45 4.37 4.17
CA THR A 19 -3.05 5.70 4.04
C THR A 19 -2.12 6.69 3.34
N ALA A 20 -2.65 7.83 2.92
CA ALA A 20 -1.85 8.89 2.28
C ALA A 20 -0.79 9.50 3.21
N THR A 21 -0.98 9.41 4.53
CA THR A 21 -0.08 9.94 5.55
C THR A 21 0.91 8.90 6.07
N ALA A 22 0.95 7.71 5.46
CA ALA A 22 1.89 6.66 5.83
C ALA A 22 3.33 7.18 5.72
N PRO A 23 4.22 6.83 6.67
CA PRO A 23 5.63 7.16 6.55
C PRO A 23 6.28 6.36 5.42
N VAL A 24 7.39 6.85 4.91
CA VAL A 24 8.27 6.05 4.04
C VAL A 24 8.93 4.98 4.89
N VAL A 25 8.66 3.72 4.59
CA VAL A 25 9.28 2.58 5.30
C VAL A 25 10.52 2.13 4.51
N VAL A 26 11.66 2.07 5.18
CA VAL A 26 12.94 1.74 4.55
C VAL A 26 13.51 0.46 5.13
N ASP A 27 13.74 -0.53 4.27
CA ASP A 27 14.52 -1.70 4.61
C ASP A 27 16.02 -1.37 4.56
N ALA A 28 16.61 -1.27 5.74
CA ALA A 28 18.01 -0.93 5.95
C ALA A 28 18.87 -2.17 6.33
N ARG A 29 18.37 -3.39 6.14
CA ARG A 29 19.15 -4.60 6.43
C ARG A 29 20.46 -4.61 5.65
N LYS A 30 21.52 -5.15 6.23
CA LYS A 30 22.75 -5.46 5.49
C LYS A 30 22.43 -6.43 4.34
N ARG A 31 23.24 -6.37 3.27
CA ARG A 31 22.98 -7.11 2.04
C ARG A 31 22.73 -8.59 2.30
N ASP A 32 23.61 -9.26 3.05
CA ASP A 32 23.47 -10.70 3.33
C ASP A 32 22.15 -11.03 4.05
N ALA A 33 21.76 -10.21 5.05
CA ALA A 33 20.49 -10.38 5.78
C ALA A 33 19.26 -10.03 4.91
N PHE A 34 19.42 -9.13 3.97
CA PHE A 34 18.37 -8.84 2.99
C PHE A 34 18.24 -10.00 2.00
N ASP A 35 19.34 -10.48 1.41
CA ASP A 35 19.32 -11.51 0.37
C ASP A 35 18.84 -12.86 0.92
N ALA A 36 19.16 -13.17 2.19
CA ALA A 36 18.74 -14.40 2.87
C ALA A 36 17.24 -14.49 3.22
N ASP A 37 16.49 -13.39 3.12
CA ASP A 37 15.09 -13.31 3.49
C ASP A 37 14.25 -12.91 2.29
N ASP A 38 13.22 -13.69 1.97
CA ASP A 38 12.32 -13.44 0.83
C ASP A 38 11.22 -12.40 1.10
N ARG A 39 11.14 -11.84 2.33
CA ARG A 39 10.06 -10.98 2.75
C ARG A 39 10.51 -9.57 3.10
N LEU A 40 9.60 -8.62 2.86
CA LEU A 40 9.67 -7.19 3.23
C LEU A 40 8.46 -6.81 4.07
N ILE A 41 8.59 -5.82 4.94
CA ILE A 41 7.41 -5.12 5.46
C ILE A 41 6.67 -4.49 4.28
N VAL A 42 5.34 -4.57 4.25
CA VAL A 42 4.54 -3.99 3.17
C VAL A 42 4.82 -2.50 2.97
N GLY A 43 4.83 -2.04 1.72
CA GLY A 43 5.15 -0.64 1.37
C GLY A 43 6.62 -0.24 1.57
N ALA A 44 7.47 -1.15 2.06
CA ALA A 44 8.87 -0.84 2.25
C ALA A 44 9.64 -0.77 0.93
N VAL A 45 10.51 0.23 0.84
CA VAL A 45 11.53 0.38 -0.19
C VAL A 45 12.88 -0.11 0.33
N ARG A 46 13.68 -0.74 -0.53
CA ARG A 46 15.03 -1.17 -0.17
C ARG A 46 16.04 -0.08 -0.50
N TYR A 47 16.82 0.33 0.49
CA TYR A 47 18.02 1.11 0.26
C TYR A 47 19.24 0.40 0.86
N ASP A 48 20.23 0.14 0.03
CA ASP A 48 21.53 -0.35 0.49
C ASP A 48 22.30 0.83 1.10
N ILE A 49 22.19 0.95 2.42
CA ILE A 49 22.78 2.07 3.18
C ILE A 49 24.30 2.02 3.19
N ASP A 50 24.91 0.84 3.00
CA ASP A 50 26.36 0.69 2.97
C ASP A 50 26.93 1.06 1.59
N ALA A 51 26.20 0.75 0.50
CA ALA A 51 26.67 0.96 -0.86
C ALA A 51 26.50 2.41 -1.35
N ASN A 52 25.54 3.17 -0.82
CA ASN A 52 25.22 4.48 -1.37
C ASN A 52 24.73 5.49 -0.31
N LYS A 53 25.63 6.28 0.23
CA LYS A 53 25.30 7.39 1.16
C LYS A 53 24.38 8.48 0.56
N ARG A 54 24.05 8.41 -0.72
CA ARG A 54 23.17 9.37 -1.42
C ARG A 54 21.71 8.93 -1.47
N TRP A 55 21.37 7.74 -0.99
CA TRP A 55 20.00 7.22 -1.03
C TRP A 55 18.97 8.17 -0.40
N SER A 56 19.36 8.89 0.65
CA SER A 56 18.49 9.85 1.34
C SER A 56 18.02 11.02 0.47
N LYS A 57 18.74 11.33 -0.63
CA LYS A 57 18.35 12.37 -1.59
C LYS A 57 17.11 11.99 -2.41
N ASN A 58 16.79 10.71 -2.48
CA ASN A 58 15.62 10.17 -3.20
C ASN A 58 14.39 10.05 -2.29
N LEU A 59 14.50 10.43 -1.03
CA LEU A 59 13.36 10.43 -0.11
C LEU A 59 12.43 11.59 -0.44
N PRO A 60 11.11 11.37 -0.37
CA PRO A 60 10.13 12.45 -0.52
C PRO A 60 10.32 13.52 0.55
N ALA A 61 10.38 14.79 0.13
CA ALA A 61 10.56 15.90 1.04
C ALA A 61 9.40 16.01 2.05
N GLY A 62 9.72 16.25 3.32
CA GLY A 62 8.73 16.48 4.37
C GLY A 62 8.02 15.24 4.91
N GLN A 63 8.22 14.06 4.31
CA GLN A 63 7.65 12.82 4.84
C GLN A 63 8.50 12.23 5.97
N ARG A 64 7.81 11.63 6.95
CA ARG A 64 8.47 10.85 7.99
C ARG A 64 9.05 9.57 7.40
N VAL A 65 10.26 9.21 7.83
CA VAL A 65 10.97 8.00 7.37
C VAL A 65 11.13 7.04 8.53
N ILE A 66 10.72 5.79 8.35
CA ILE A 66 10.89 4.73 9.34
C ILE A 66 11.83 3.68 8.78
N LEU A 67 12.98 3.52 9.42
CA LEU A 67 13.95 2.51 9.03
C LEU A 67 13.79 1.24 9.86
N TYR A 68 13.95 0.09 9.23
CA TYR A 68 14.04 -1.16 9.95
C TYR A 68 15.24 -1.99 9.48
N CYS A 69 15.79 -2.78 10.41
CA CYS A 69 16.70 -3.86 10.09
C CYS A 69 16.13 -5.19 10.61
N ALA A 70 16.94 -6.24 10.71
CA ALA A 70 16.47 -7.54 11.19
C ALA A 70 15.85 -7.46 12.61
N HIS A 71 16.51 -6.78 13.54
CA HIS A 71 16.15 -6.76 14.97
C HIS A 71 16.00 -5.34 15.56
N GLY A 72 15.96 -4.27 14.75
CA GLY A 72 15.88 -2.88 15.25
C GLY A 72 17.14 -2.45 16.03
N ALA A 73 18.29 -3.02 15.66
CA ALA A 73 19.58 -2.79 16.30
C ALA A 73 20.41 -1.71 15.56
N GLU A 74 21.71 -1.68 15.80
CA GLU A 74 22.68 -0.66 15.39
C GLU A 74 22.48 -0.13 13.95
N VAL A 75 22.23 -0.99 12.97
CA VAL A 75 22.13 -0.60 11.56
C VAL A 75 20.99 0.41 11.33
N SER A 76 19.78 0.11 11.78
CA SER A 76 18.63 1.01 11.61
C SER A 76 18.68 2.21 12.57
N GLN A 77 19.27 2.06 13.74
CA GLN A 77 19.48 3.15 14.71
C GLN A 77 20.47 4.19 14.17
N THR A 78 21.62 3.74 13.68
CA THR A 78 22.65 4.62 13.10
C THR A 78 22.12 5.35 11.87
N ALA A 79 21.47 4.63 10.95
CA ALA A 79 20.90 5.24 9.76
C ALA A 79 19.80 6.27 10.09
N ALA A 80 18.96 6.00 11.09
CA ALA A 80 17.95 6.97 11.55
C ALA A 80 18.58 8.21 12.18
N ALA A 81 19.65 8.04 12.99
CA ALA A 81 20.37 9.15 13.60
C ALA A 81 21.10 10.02 12.56
N GLU A 82 21.68 9.42 11.52
CA GLU A 82 22.30 10.14 10.39
C GLU A 82 21.27 10.98 9.63
N LEU A 83 20.08 10.43 9.34
CA LEU A 83 18.99 11.16 8.69
C LEU A 83 18.50 12.34 9.56
N GLN A 84 18.35 12.12 10.86
CA GLN A 84 18.00 13.18 11.81
C GLN A 84 19.04 14.29 11.79
N GLY A 85 20.33 13.95 11.81
CA GLY A 85 21.42 14.90 11.69
C GLY A 85 21.42 15.69 10.37
N ALA A 86 20.83 15.14 9.32
CA ALA A 86 20.61 15.80 8.03
C ALA A 86 19.27 16.57 7.95
N GLY A 87 18.52 16.70 9.05
CA GLY A 87 17.26 17.43 9.12
C GLY A 87 16.04 16.64 8.60
N ILE A 88 16.17 15.32 8.36
CA ILE A 88 15.06 14.47 7.92
C ILE A 88 14.36 13.89 9.16
N ASN A 89 13.02 13.96 9.20
CA ASN A 89 12.21 13.35 10.27
C ASN A 89 12.26 11.83 10.17
N ALA A 90 13.25 11.20 10.79
CA ALA A 90 13.48 9.77 10.75
C ALA A 90 13.33 9.12 12.12
N ALA A 91 12.89 7.88 12.15
CA ALA A 91 12.86 7.02 13.33
C ALA A 91 13.20 5.58 12.93
N TYR A 92 13.46 4.71 13.89
CA TYR A 92 13.64 3.29 13.59
C TYR A 92 12.58 2.42 14.26
N LEU A 93 12.28 1.28 13.63
CA LEU A 93 11.30 0.30 14.12
C LEU A 93 11.91 -0.54 15.23
N THR A 94 11.33 -0.47 16.42
CA THR A 94 11.73 -1.27 17.59
C THR A 94 11.56 -2.77 17.26
N GLY A 95 12.63 -3.55 17.48
CA GLY A 95 12.65 -4.98 17.21
C GLY A 95 12.70 -5.38 15.73
N GLY A 96 12.69 -4.40 14.82
CA GLY A 96 12.83 -4.62 13.37
C GLY A 96 11.79 -5.54 12.76
N ILE A 97 12.12 -6.17 11.61
CA ILE A 97 11.22 -7.11 10.92
C ILE A 97 10.96 -8.38 11.73
N ALA A 98 11.85 -8.77 12.63
CA ALA A 98 11.64 -9.92 13.51
C ALA A 98 10.45 -9.69 14.46
N ALA A 99 10.38 -8.54 15.16
CA ALA A 99 9.26 -8.19 16.02
C ALA A 99 7.96 -7.96 15.23
N TRP A 100 8.07 -7.45 14.00
CA TRP A 100 6.93 -7.28 13.09
C TRP A 100 6.28 -8.64 12.76
N ARG A 101 7.09 -9.63 12.38
CA ARG A 101 6.62 -10.99 12.08
C ARG A 101 6.10 -11.73 13.30
N ALA A 102 6.73 -11.56 14.45
CA ALA A 102 6.29 -12.20 15.70
C ALA A 102 4.86 -11.78 16.10
N GLN A 103 4.38 -10.64 15.59
CA GLN A 103 3.02 -10.15 15.80
C GLN A 103 2.09 -10.43 14.59
N ASN A 104 2.53 -11.26 13.65
CA ASN A 104 1.78 -11.59 12.43
C ASN A 104 1.35 -10.35 11.62
N LEU A 105 2.14 -9.27 11.64
CA LEU A 105 1.87 -8.07 10.87
C LEU A 105 2.25 -8.27 9.40
N PRO A 106 1.60 -7.56 8.46
CA PRO A 106 1.68 -7.86 7.04
C PRO A 106 3.08 -7.65 6.45
N THR A 107 3.54 -8.67 5.75
CA THR A 107 4.75 -8.63 4.92
C THR A 107 4.39 -9.00 3.49
N ARG A 108 5.25 -8.63 2.55
CA ARG A 108 5.14 -9.08 1.16
C ARG A 108 6.36 -9.89 0.72
N GLN A 109 6.18 -10.72 -0.29
CA GLN A 109 7.28 -11.39 -0.97
C GLN A 109 8.08 -10.39 -1.81
N LYS A 110 9.36 -10.66 -2.03
CA LYS A 110 10.24 -9.95 -2.96
C LYS A 110 9.97 -10.39 -4.39
N VAL A 111 8.77 -10.17 -4.88
CA VAL A 111 8.45 -10.43 -6.28
C VAL A 111 9.21 -9.42 -7.13
N SER A 112 9.95 -9.91 -8.12
CA SER A 112 10.65 -9.04 -9.07
C SER A 112 9.65 -8.49 -10.07
N VAL A 113 9.45 -7.19 -10.04
CA VAL A 113 8.70 -6.46 -11.06
C VAL A 113 9.71 -5.61 -11.82
N PRO A 114 9.78 -5.70 -13.16
CA PRO A 114 10.89 -5.14 -13.94
C PRO A 114 10.92 -3.61 -13.96
N THR A 115 9.83 -2.96 -13.55
CA THR A 115 9.64 -1.52 -13.62
C THR A 115 8.65 -1.05 -12.57
N ASN A 116 8.64 0.25 -12.25
CA ASN A 116 7.59 0.87 -11.44
C ASN A 116 6.37 1.32 -12.28
N LYS A 117 6.38 1.10 -13.59
CA LYS A 117 5.27 1.50 -14.48
C LYS A 117 4.28 0.38 -14.67
N TRP A 118 3.00 0.71 -14.56
CA TRP A 118 1.87 -0.20 -14.74
C TRP A 118 0.92 0.37 -15.79
N VAL A 119 0.30 -0.49 -16.59
CA VAL A 119 -0.62 -0.05 -17.65
C VAL A 119 -1.89 -0.88 -17.64
N THR A 120 -3.03 -0.20 -17.79
CA THR A 120 -4.34 -0.82 -17.95
C THR A 120 -5.26 0.03 -18.83
N ARG A 121 -6.51 -0.39 -18.94
CA ARG A 121 -7.55 0.30 -19.71
C ARG A 121 -7.91 1.64 -19.10
N GLU A 122 -8.14 2.64 -19.95
CA GLU A 122 -8.70 3.94 -19.57
C GLU A 122 -10.06 3.81 -18.86
N ARG A 123 -10.54 4.90 -18.27
CA ARG A 123 -11.77 4.98 -17.49
C ARG A 123 -11.80 3.95 -16.35
N PRO A 124 -10.82 3.98 -15.43
CA PRO A 124 -10.72 3.00 -14.36
C PRO A 124 -11.93 3.05 -13.44
N LYS A 125 -12.35 1.87 -12.98
CA LYS A 125 -13.40 1.68 -11.98
C LYS A 125 -12.99 0.54 -11.07
N ILE A 126 -13.54 0.50 -9.89
CA ILE A 126 -13.45 -0.56 -8.89
C ILE A 126 -12.02 -1.12 -8.79
N ASP A 127 -11.73 -2.27 -9.40
CA ASP A 127 -10.46 -2.95 -9.22
C ASP A 127 -9.31 -2.29 -9.99
N ARG A 128 -9.56 -1.57 -11.09
CA ARG A 128 -8.56 -0.70 -11.76
C ARG A 128 -8.18 0.56 -10.97
N ILE A 129 -8.80 0.77 -9.79
CA ILE A 129 -8.42 1.77 -8.80
C ILE A 129 -7.87 1.06 -7.55
N ALA A 130 -8.50 -0.06 -7.13
CA ALA A 130 -8.03 -0.85 -5.99
C ALA A 130 -6.62 -1.41 -6.21
N CYS A 131 -6.31 -1.91 -7.42
CA CYS A 131 -4.98 -2.40 -7.77
C CYS A 131 -3.90 -1.30 -7.66
N PRO A 132 -4.03 -0.13 -8.28
CA PRO A 132 -3.14 1.01 -8.05
C PRO A 132 -2.99 1.41 -6.58
N TRP A 133 -4.08 1.41 -5.83
CA TRP A 133 -4.05 1.69 -4.41
C TRP A 133 -3.22 0.65 -3.64
N LEU A 134 -3.47 -0.64 -3.85
CA LEU A 134 -2.70 -1.72 -3.23
C LEU A 134 -1.21 -1.63 -3.59
N ILE A 135 -0.92 -1.40 -4.87
CA ILE A 135 0.45 -1.27 -5.35
C ILE A 135 1.16 -0.11 -4.65
N ARG A 136 0.59 1.10 -4.65
CA ARG A 136 1.24 2.26 -4.03
C ARG A 136 1.33 2.19 -2.51
N ARG A 137 0.35 1.60 -1.84
CA ARG A 137 0.32 1.56 -0.36
C ARG A 137 1.11 0.39 0.23
N PHE A 138 1.22 -0.73 -0.49
CA PHE A 138 1.72 -1.99 0.09
C PHE A 138 2.87 -2.63 -0.68
N ILE A 139 3.10 -2.23 -1.95
CA ILE A 139 4.08 -2.90 -2.82
C ILE A 139 5.19 -1.92 -3.21
N ASP A 140 4.86 -0.88 -3.96
CA ASP A 140 5.81 0.12 -4.48
C ASP A 140 5.20 1.52 -4.41
N PRO A 141 5.60 2.34 -3.43
CA PRO A 141 5.13 3.73 -3.32
C PRO A 141 5.47 4.62 -4.53
N SER A 142 6.46 4.23 -5.34
CA SER A 142 6.89 4.96 -6.53
C SER A 142 6.13 4.57 -7.81
N ALA A 143 5.16 3.66 -7.72
CA ALA A 143 4.44 3.14 -8.88
C ALA A 143 3.75 4.23 -9.70
N GLU A 144 3.91 4.17 -11.01
CA GLU A 144 3.29 5.04 -12.01
C GLU A 144 2.25 4.24 -12.81
N PHE A 145 1.12 4.85 -13.11
CA PHE A 145 0.04 4.17 -13.83
C PHE A 145 -0.23 4.86 -15.16
N LEU A 146 -0.36 4.06 -16.22
CA LEU A 146 -0.74 4.47 -17.55
C LEU A 146 -2.13 3.93 -17.86
N TYR A 147 -2.99 4.78 -18.37
CA TYR A 147 -4.34 4.46 -18.80
C TYR A 147 -4.45 4.69 -20.30
N VAL A 148 -4.83 3.67 -21.05
CA VAL A 148 -4.90 3.73 -22.52
C VAL A 148 -6.14 2.97 -23.02
N PRO A 149 -6.60 3.21 -24.27
CA PRO A 149 -7.65 2.40 -24.87
C PRO A 149 -7.35 0.89 -24.81
N THR A 150 -8.35 0.08 -24.55
CA THR A 150 -8.19 -1.37 -24.37
C THR A 150 -7.29 -2.06 -25.40
N PRO A 151 -7.43 -1.79 -26.72
CA PRO A 151 -6.57 -2.44 -27.73
C PRO A 151 -5.09 -2.03 -27.66
N GLU A 152 -4.78 -0.91 -26.99
CA GLU A 152 -3.43 -0.34 -26.92
C GLU A 152 -2.62 -0.82 -25.71
N VAL A 153 -3.26 -1.49 -24.72
CA VAL A 153 -2.62 -1.85 -23.44
C VAL A 153 -1.35 -2.68 -23.67
N LEU A 154 -1.45 -3.78 -24.42
CA LEU A 154 -0.30 -4.66 -24.66
C LEU A 154 0.78 -3.99 -25.50
N ALA A 155 0.39 -3.20 -26.51
CA ALA A 155 1.34 -2.44 -27.33
C ALA A 155 2.06 -1.36 -26.51
N THR A 156 1.35 -0.70 -25.58
CA THR A 156 1.93 0.28 -24.65
C THR A 156 2.87 -0.39 -23.66
N ALA A 157 2.48 -1.55 -23.12
CA ALA A 157 3.35 -2.35 -22.26
C ALA A 157 4.67 -2.68 -22.95
N GLY A 158 4.63 -3.17 -24.19
CA GLY A 158 5.83 -3.49 -24.97
C GLY A 158 6.70 -2.29 -25.28
N LYS A 159 6.11 -1.11 -25.52
CA LYS A 159 6.86 0.13 -25.85
C LYS A 159 7.51 0.78 -24.61
N THR A 160 6.83 0.73 -23.47
CA THR A 160 7.24 1.48 -22.26
C THR A 160 7.92 0.61 -21.22
N GLY A 161 7.84 -0.72 -21.36
CA GLY A 161 8.23 -1.69 -20.34
C GLY A 161 7.26 -1.73 -19.17
N ALA A 162 6.11 -1.08 -19.24
CA ALA A 162 5.11 -1.09 -18.18
C ALA A 162 4.49 -2.50 -18.00
N VAL A 163 4.17 -2.84 -16.76
CA VAL A 163 3.51 -4.10 -16.42
C VAL A 163 2.02 -3.99 -16.69
N PRO A 164 1.44 -4.82 -17.59
CA PRO A 164 0.01 -4.80 -17.85
C PRO A 164 -0.76 -5.49 -16.70
N TYR A 165 -1.92 -4.93 -16.33
CA TYR A 165 -2.80 -5.50 -15.32
C TYR A 165 -4.28 -5.31 -15.69
N ASP A 166 -5.13 -6.14 -15.11
CA ASP A 166 -6.58 -6.14 -15.27
C ASP A 166 -7.04 -6.16 -16.74
N ILE A 167 -6.39 -7.02 -17.55
CA ILE A 167 -6.83 -7.42 -18.88
C ILE A 167 -6.61 -8.92 -19.05
N GLU A 168 -7.34 -9.53 -19.96
CA GLU A 168 -7.23 -10.97 -20.24
C GLU A 168 -5.83 -11.34 -20.75
N GLY A 169 -5.32 -12.48 -20.29
CA GLY A 169 -4.06 -13.08 -20.79
C GLY A 169 -2.79 -12.52 -20.16
N VAL A 170 -2.87 -11.69 -19.10
CA VAL A 170 -1.70 -11.20 -18.36
C VAL A 170 -1.66 -11.77 -16.95
N GLU A 171 -0.47 -11.70 -16.33
CA GLU A 171 -0.22 -12.27 -15.00
C GLU A 171 -1.09 -11.65 -13.89
N PHE A 172 -1.29 -10.33 -13.93
CA PHE A 172 -2.02 -9.57 -12.92
C PHE A 172 -3.47 -9.31 -13.35
N ALA A 173 -4.17 -10.37 -13.73
CA ALA A 173 -5.56 -10.35 -14.20
C ALA A 173 -6.49 -11.13 -13.26
N HIS A 174 -7.75 -11.19 -13.61
CA HIS A 174 -8.74 -12.06 -12.97
C HIS A 174 -8.34 -13.55 -13.04
N GLU A 175 -8.59 -14.28 -11.97
CA GLU A 175 -8.38 -15.73 -11.88
C GLU A 175 -9.68 -16.42 -11.44
N GLY A 176 -10.43 -16.99 -12.39
CA GLY A 176 -11.74 -17.57 -12.11
C GLY A 176 -12.71 -16.52 -11.55
N GLU A 177 -13.22 -16.74 -10.33
CA GLU A 177 -14.14 -15.80 -9.67
C GLU A 177 -13.41 -14.66 -8.91
N ARG A 178 -12.09 -14.64 -8.92
CA ARG A 178 -11.26 -13.62 -8.22
C ARG A 178 -10.93 -12.48 -9.16
N CYS A 179 -10.99 -11.26 -8.66
CA CYS A 179 -10.59 -10.08 -9.41
C CYS A 179 -9.06 -9.85 -9.35
N SER A 180 -8.55 -8.89 -10.12
CA SER A 180 -7.10 -8.60 -10.20
C SER A 180 -6.51 -8.15 -8.86
N PHE A 181 -7.30 -7.56 -7.98
CA PHE A 181 -6.89 -7.22 -6.62
C PHE A 181 -6.54 -8.49 -5.80
N ASP A 182 -7.37 -9.53 -5.87
CA ASP A 182 -7.09 -10.83 -5.24
C ASP A 182 -5.79 -11.45 -5.78
N THR A 183 -5.59 -11.37 -7.10
CA THR A 183 -4.39 -11.89 -7.78
C THR A 183 -3.13 -11.20 -7.31
N LEU A 184 -3.15 -9.86 -7.16
CA LEU A 184 -2.04 -9.10 -6.59
C LEU A 184 -1.72 -9.54 -5.16
N LEU A 185 -2.71 -9.65 -4.28
CA LEU A 185 -2.51 -10.13 -2.91
C LEU A 185 -1.82 -11.50 -2.89
N ARG A 186 -2.26 -12.42 -3.76
CA ARG A 186 -1.69 -13.77 -3.88
C ARG A 186 -0.26 -13.75 -4.40
N ILE A 187 0.01 -13.06 -5.49
CA ILE A 187 1.34 -13.02 -6.13
C ILE A 187 2.37 -12.39 -5.19
N PHE A 188 2.02 -11.27 -4.56
CA PHE A 188 2.91 -10.64 -3.58
C PHE A 188 2.88 -11.31 -2.20
N GLY A 189 2.08 -12.35 -2.02
CA GLY A 189 1.98 -13.11 -0.78
C GLY A 189 1.65 -12.23 0.44
N ILE A 190 0.81 -11.20 0.24
CA ILE A 190 0.38 -10.29 1.30
C ILE A 190 -0.75 -10.95 2.10
N GLN A 191 -0.56 -11.06 3.41
CA GLN A 191 -1.56 -11.59 4.33
C GLN A 191 -1.87 -10.52 5.36
N ASP A 192 -3.07 -9.97 5.32
CA ASP A 192 -3.57 -8.96 6.25
C ASP A 192 -5.09 -9.09 6.33
N ARG A 193 -5.62 -9.26 7.53
CA ARG A 193 -7.05 -9.48 7.74
C ARG A 193 -7.92 -8.36 7.16
N ALA A 194 -7.44 -7.11 7.22
CA ALA A 194 -8.18 -5.98 6.68
C ALA A 194 -8.16 -5.98 5.14
N LEU A 195 -7.04 -6.38 4.53
CA LEU A 195 -6.95 -6.55 3.07
C LEU A 195 -7.78 -7.73 2.59
N ASP A 196 -7.86 -8.84 3.35
CA ASP A 196 -8.72 -9.98 3.00
C ASP A 196 -10.20 -9.56 2.97
N GLN A 197 -10.64 -8.75 3.95
CA GLN A 197 -11.99 -8.20 3.97
C GLN A 197 -12.22 -7.21 2.82
N LEU A 198 -11.26 -6.31 2.57
CA LEU A 198 -11.32 -5.38 1.45
C LEU A 198 -11.40 -6.12 0.12
N ALA A 199 -10.66 -7.22 -0.05
CA ALA A 199 -10.68 -8.04 -1.25
C ALA A 199 -12.08 -8.62 -1.53
N VAL A 200 -12.81 -9.06 -0.51
CA VAL A 200 -14.20 -9.52 -0.67
C VAL A 200 -15.09 -8.39 -1.17
N ILE A 201 -14.94 -7.18 -0.63
CA ILE A 201 -15.72 -6.00 -1.04
C ILE A 201 -15.40 -5.59 -2.47
N VAL A 202 -14.10 -5.52 -2.82
CA VAL A 202 -13.64 -5.17 -4.18
C VAL A 202 -14.16 -6.18 -5.20
N ARG A 203 -13.93 -7.47 -4.95
CA ARG A 203 -14.38 -8.56 -5.81
C ARG A 203 -15.90 -8.53 -6.01
N GLY A 204 -16.67 -8.38 -4.93
CA GLY A 204 -18.13 -8.34 -5.04
C GLY A 204 -18.64 -7.15 -5.84
N ALA A 205 -18.00 -5.99 -5.70
CA ALA A 205 -18.31 -4.81 -6.50
C ALA A 205 -17.90 -4.99 -7.97
N ASP A 206 -16.73 -5.57 -8.24
CA ASP A 206 -16.16 -5.68 -9.57
C ASP A 206 -16.80 -6.78 -10.42
N THR A 207 -17.18 -7.91 -9.79
CA THR A 207 -17.79 -9.04 -10.48
C THR A 207 -19.32 -9.08 -10.39
N SER A 208 -19.97 -7.98 -9.98
CA SER A 208 -21.42 -7.88 -9.78
C SER A 208 -22.00 -8.89 -8.75
N ARG A 209 -21.17 -9.39 -7.85
CA ARG A 209 -21.53 -10.27 -6.75
C ARG A 209 -21.75 -9.47 -5.47
N HIS A 210 -22.74 -8.56 -5.50
CA HIS A 210 -23.04 -7.66 -4.36
C HIS A 210 -23.52 -8.41 -3.12
N ASP A 211 -23.83 -9.69 -3.23
CA ASP A 211 -24.15 -10.61 -2.15
C ASP A 211 -22.95 -10.97 -1.25
N LEU A 212 -21.72 -10.79 -1.72
CA LEU A 212 -20.51 -11.16 -0.96
C LEU A 212 -20.29 -10.32 0.30
N ALA A 213 -20.64 -9.03 0.27
CA ALA A 213 -20.58 -8.15 1.43
C ALA A 213 -21.54 -6.95 1.26
N PRO A 214 -22.14 -6.43 2.34
CA PRO A 214 -23.06 -5.28 2.26
C PRO A 214 -22.45 -4.03 1.61
N GLN A 215 -21.13 -3.87 1.68
CA GLN A 215 -20.39 -2.71 1.15
C GLN A 215 -20.19 -2.76 -0.36
N CYS A 216 -20.36 -3.92 -1.00
CA CYS A 216 -20.10 -4.08 -2.44
C CYS A 216 -20.93 -3.12 -3.30
N GLY A 217 -22.23 -3.00 -3.04
CA GLY A 217 -23.11 -2.08 -3.78
C GLY A 217 -22.73 -0.61 -3.58
N GLY A 218 -22.29 -0.24 -2.37
CA GLY A 218 -21.81 1.12 -2.06
C GLY A 218 -20.52 1.44 -2.82
N LEU A 219 -19.54 0.54 -2.80
CA LEU A 219 -18.28 0.70 -3.54
C LEU A 219 -18.54 0.79 -5.06
N PHE A 220 -19.41 -0.05 -5.60
CA PHE A 220 -19.82 -0.01 -6.99
C PHE A 220 -20.40 1.36 -7.37
N ALA A 221 -21.40 1.85 -6.62
CA ALA A 221 -22.06 3.12 -6.92
C ALA A 221 -21.09 4.32 -6.84
N ILE A 222 -20.23 4.38 -5.80
CA ILE A 222 -19.25 5.45 -5.65
C ILE A 222 -18.20 5.41 -6.76
N SER A 223 -17.69 4.22 -7.13
CA SER A 223 -16.71 4.10 -8.22
C SER A 223 -17.26 4.56 -9.57
N LEU A 224 -18.52 4.24 -9.87
CA LEU A 224 -19.19 4.72 -11.08
C LEU A 224 -19.37 6.24 -11.06
N GLY A 225 -19.80 6.80 -9.92
CA GLY A 225 -19.96 8.25 -9.74
C GLY A 225 -18.64 8.99 -9.90
N LEU A 226 -17.56 8.51 -9.29
CA LEU A 226 -16.22 9.09 -9.46
C LEU A 226 -15.78 9.06 -10.92
N SER A 227 -15.93 7.92 -11.61
CA SER A 227 -15.56 7.80 -13.02
C SER A 227 -16.39 8.71 -13.92
N ALA A 228 -17.64 9.02 -13.58
CA ALA A 228 -18.48 9.97 -14.32
C ALA A 228 -18.05 11.43 -14.07
N ASN A 229 -17.73 11.78 -12.83
CA ASN A 229 -17.40 13.14 -12.43
C ASN A 229 -16.00 13.57 -12.86
N PHE A 230 -15.04 12.65 -12.96
CA PHE A 230 -13.64 12.91 -13.28
C PHE A 230 -13.25 12.26 -14.60
N PRO A 231 -13.29 12.99 -15.73
CA PRO A 231 -12.90 12.47 -17.05
C PRO A 231 -11.41 12.14 -17.15
N ASN A 232 -10.57 12.83 -16.39
CA ASN A 232 -9.13 12.54 -16.33
C ASN A 232 -8.87 11.36 -15.41
N ASP A 233 -8.25 10.30 -15.93
CA ASP A 233 -8.03 9.03 -15.21
C ASP A 233 -7.10 9.18 -14.01
N HIS A 234 -6.10 10.06 -14.06
CA HIS A 234 -5.21 10.33 -12.94
C HIS A 234 -5.90 11.14 -11.83
N GLU A 235 -6.74 12.10 -12.19
CA GLU A 235 -7.56 12.83 -11.23
C GLU A 235 -8.56 11.88 -10.55
N MET A 236 -9.23 11.06 -11.35
CA MET A 236 -10.12 10.02 -10.84
C MET A 236 -9.38 9.05 -9.90
N LEU A 237 -8.18 8.60 -10.26
CA LEU A 237 -7.35 7.77 -9.39
C LEU A 237 -7.03 8.49 -8.07
N ALA A 238 -6.70 9.78 -8.09
CA ALA A 238 -6.38 10.52 -6.87
C ALA A 238 -7.55 10.51 -5.87
N HIS A 239 -8.79 10.71 -6.34
CA HIS A 239 -10.00 10.60 -5.50
C HIS A 239 -10.27 9.17 -5.07
N GLY A 240 -10.08 8.20 -5.95
CA GLY A 240 -10.21 6.79 -5.64
C GLY A 240 -9.22 6.32 -4.58
N MET A 241 -7.99 6.81 -4.59
CA MET A 241 -6.99 6.51 -3.55
C MET A 241 -7.50 6.86 -2.15
N VAL A 242 -8.11 8.04 -1.99
CA VAL A 242 -8.69 8.48 -0.70
C VAL A 242 -9.85 7.57 -0.27
N MET A 243 -10.70 7.19 -1.21
CA MET A 243 -11.81 6.26 -0.95
C MET A 243 -11.30 4.91 -0.44
N TYR A 244 -10.27 4.34 -1.07
CA TYR A 244 -9.69 3.07 -0.63
C TYR A 244 -8.89 3.19 0.68
N ASP A 245 -8.20 4.31 0.93
CA ASP A 245 -7.61 4.60 2.24
C ASP A 245 -8.66 4.54 3.36
N ALA A 246 -9.83 5.16 3.15
CA ALA A 246 -10.93 5.15 4.10
C ALA A 246 -11.54 3.76 4.28
N LEU A 247 -11.76 3.02 3.19
CA LEU A 247 -12.33 1.67 3.22
C LEU A 247 -11.39 0.67 3.92
N TYR A 248 -10.09 0.74 3.65
CA TYR A 248 -9.09 -0.05 4.36
C TYR A 248 -9.04 0.27 5.85
N THR A 249 -9.08 1.54 6.21
CA THR A 249 -9.13 1.97 7.62
C THR A 249 -10.36 1.42 8.32
N TRP A 250 -11.51 1.45 7.67
CA TRP A 250 -12.74 0.84 8.20
C TRP A 250 -12.60 -0.67 8.38
N CYS A 251 -12.09 -1.40 7.37
CA CYS A 251 -11.82 -2.84 7.47
C CYS A 251 -10.88 -3.18 8.62
N ARG A 252 -9.88 -2.33 8.89
CA ARG A 252 -8.86 -2.58 9.91
C ARG A 252 -9.35 -2.34 11.33
N SER A 253 -10.15 -1.31 11.58
CA SER A 253 -10.36 -0.85 12.95
C SER A 253 -11.74 -0.27 13.29
N LEU A 254 -12.63 -0.02 12.31
CA LEU A 254 -13.86 0.72 12.54
C LEU A 254 -15.15 -0.08 12.33
N GLN A 255 -15.07 -1.40 12.10
CA GLN A 255 -16.26 -2.23 11.83
C GLN A 255 -17.27 -2.31 12.99
N HIS A 256 -16.84 -2.02 14.20
CA HIS A 256 -17.69 -2.03 15.40
C HIS A 256 -18.15 -0.62 15.81
N GLU A 257 -17.73 0.40 15.08
CA GLU A 257 -18.19 1.77 15.29
C GLU A 257 -19.66 1.90 14.93
N THR A 258 -20.42 2.52 15.83
CA THR A 258 -21.82 2.86 15.61
C THR A 258 -21.99 4.36 15.63
N HIS A 259 -22.88 4.86 14.76
CA HIS A 259 -23.21 6.28 14.75
C HIS A 259 -24.12 6.60 15.94
N ASN A 260 -23.50 6.95 17.06
CA ASN A 260 -24.23 7.34 18.29
C ASN A 260 -24.47 8.86 18.24
N TRP A 261 -25.72 9.26 17.99
CA TRP A 261 -26.14 10.61 18.34
C TRP A 261 -26.03 10.78 19.85
N PRO A 262 -25.51 11.92 20.37
CA PRO A 262 -25.50 12.14 21.81
C PRO A 262 -26.92 11.93 22.32
N ALA A 263 -27.07 11.04 23.30
CA ALA A 263 -28.35 10.85 23.97
C ALA A 263 -28.82 12.24 24.42
N LYS A 264 -30.06 12.61 24.07
CA LYS A 264 -30.67 13.83 24.61
C LYS A 264 -30.58 13.71 26.13
N THR A 265 -29.73 14.49 26.78
CA THR A 265 -29.73 14.63 28.23
C THR A 265 -31.17 14.98 28.62
N ALA A 266 -31.84 14.06 29.31
CA ALA A 266 -33.14 14.35 29.86
C ALA A 266 -32.97 15.59 30.76
N THR A 267 -33.48 16.70 30.31
CA THR A 267 -33.60 17.91 31.14
C THR A 267 -34.49 17.48 32.30
N ALA A 268 -33.90 17.34 33.49
CA ALA A 268 -34.64 17.13 34.71
C ALA A 268 -35.61 18.33 34.83
N ALA A 269 -36.92 18.00 34.90
CA ALA A 269 -37.99 18.93 35.21
C ALA A 269 -37.96 19.24 36.69
#